data_6cb9dbd679a60e49da57021ab8e22b9e
#
_entry.id   6cb9dbd679a60e49da57021ab8e22b9e
#
_cell.length_a   1.000
_cell.length_b   1.000
_cell.length_c   1.000
_cell.angle_alpha   90.00
_cell.angle_beta   90.00
_cell.angle_gamma   90.00
#
_symmetry.space_group_name_H-M   'P 1'
#
loop_
_entity.id
_entity.type
_entity.pdbx_description
1 polymer ?
#
loop_
_entity_poly.entity_id
_entity_poly.type
_entity_poly.pdbx_seq_one_letter_code
_entity_poly.pdbx_strand_id
1 'polypeptide(L)'
;MTGPLAMGSRIHAALDAHYAQGVPLLTAHAELIEQDKQLLLQDFRDVSNLETEGELGRIMLEGYEQWVEENGIDAELEMISTEETIIAPLFNGEVELQGKLDMRVRRKANGVRMFRDFKTVGGSLSEFSNMAHMNEQVMTYMLLESTKRDEAERSEGGIFTLLKKVRRTAAAKPPFYDQIEIRHNIFTMRSFWNRIHGTITDLMRVRQALDSGESHAFNAYPKASRDCKWKCQFFAICPMFDDGSAAEQALSEMYEETDPYAYYETQTKGGE
;
A
#
# COMPACT_ATOMS: atom_id res chain seq x y z
N MET A 1 2.23 16.14 -0.60
CA MET A 1 0.82 15.80 -0.96
C MET A 1 -0.04 15.74 0.28
N THR A 2 -1.36 15.98 0.17
CA THR A 2 -2.34 15.86 1.25
C THR A 2 -3.44 14.86 0.87
N GLY A 3 -4.20 14.38 1.85
CA GLY A 3 -5.28 13.42 1.67
C GLY A 3 -5.03 12.06 2.31
N PRO A 4 -6.05 11.19 2.32
CA PRO A 4 -6.01 9.92 3.06
C PRO A 4 -4.87 8.97 2.66
N LEU A 5 -4.48 8.96 1.38
CA LEU A 5 -3.36 8.15 0.89
C LEU A 5 -2.02 8.73 1.36
N ALA A 6 -1.80 10.02 1.17
CA ALA A 6 -0.56 10.69 1.61
C ALA A 6 -0.36 10.57 3.13
N MET A 7 -1.43 10.69 3.92
CA MET A 7 -1.36 10.43 5.36
C MET A 7 -0.95 8.97 5.64
N GLY A 8 -1.51 8.00 4.92
CA GLY A 8 -1.10 6.60 5.04
C GLY A 8 0.39 6.41 4.77
N SER A 9 0.89 6.97 3.66
CA SER A 9 2.31 6.89 3.30
C SER A 9 3.23 7.49 4.38
N ARG A 10 2.87 8.63 4.97
CA ARG A 10 3.64 9.23 6.08
C ARG A 10 3.68 8.35 7.33
N ILE A 11 2.55 7.70 7.67
CA ILE A 11 2.50 6.74 8.78
C ILE A 11 3.43 5.56 8.52
N HIS A 12 3.40 4.97 7.31
CA HIS A 12 4.29 3.87 6.94
C HIS A 12 5.75 4.29 6.97
N ALA A 13 6.11 5.46 6.42
CA ALA A 13 7.48 5.97 6.43
C ALA A 13 7.99 6.23 7.86
N ALA A 14 7.14 6.74 8.75
CA ALA A 14 7.51 6.93 10.16
C ALA A 14 7.74 5.59 10.88
N LEU A 15 6.89 4.59 10.61
CA LEU A 15 7.04 3.25 11.15
C LEU A 15 8.32 2.57 10.63
N ASP A 16 8.63 2.72 9.33
CA ASP A 16 9.87 2.21 8.75
C ASP A 16 11.10 2.83 9.42
N ALA A 17 11.17 4.17 9.51
CA ALA A 17 12.27 4.85 10.18
C ALA A 17 12.42 4.40 11.66
N HIS A 18 11.31 4.17 12.35
CA HIS A 18 11.31 3.68 13.71
C HIS A 18 11.87 2.26 13.80
N TYR A 19 11.35 1.33 13.01
CA TYR A 19 11.73 -0.07 13.11
C TYR A 19 13.10 -0.36 12.48
N ALA A 20 13.43 0.25 11.34
CA ALA A 20 14.69 0.01 10.64
C ALA A 20 15.89 0.73 11.27
N GLN A 21 15.68 1.97 11.75
CA GLN A 21 16.78 2.87 12.15
C GLN A 21 16.73 3.22 13.64
N GLY A 22 15.69 2.83 14.39
CA GLY A 22 15.52 3.16 15.79
C GLY A 22 15.19 4.63 16.06
N VAL A 23 14.73 5.36 15.04
CA VAL A 23 14.28 6.76 15.22
C VAL A 23 13.00 6.76 16.08
N PRO A 24 12.89 7.64 17.10
CA PRO A 24 11.65 7.76 17.84
C PRO A 24 10.46 8.05 16.90
N LEU A 25 9.38 7.27 17.04
CA LEU A 25 8.27 7.25 16.07
C LEU A 25 7.66 8.63 15.82
N LEU A 26 7.42 9.40 16.91
CA LEU A 26 6.86 10.74 16.81
C LEU A 26 7.84 11.75 16.19
N THR A 27 9.14 11.55 16.38
CA THR A 27 10.18 12.38 15.75
C THR A 27 10.19 12.13 14.23
N ALA A 28 10.24 10.89 13.81
CA ALA A 28 10.17 10.53 12.39
C ALA A 28 8.93 11.10 11.71
N HIS A 29 7.76 10.99 12.35
CA HIS A 29 6.53 11.57 11.82
C HIS A 29 6.58 13.10 11.72
N ALA A 30 7.10 13.80 12.74
CA ALA A 30 7.20 15.25 12.73
C ALA A 30 8.13 15.76 11.62
N GLU A 31 9.24 15.07 11.37
CA GLU A 31 10.18 15.39 10.29
C GLU A 31 9.52 15.25 8.92
N LEU A 32 8.73 14.20 8.69
CA LEU A 32 7.99 13.99 7.44
C LEU A 32 6.92 15.07 7.21
N ILE A 33 6.23 15.49 8.26
CA ILE A 33 5.26 16.60 8.18
C ILE A 33 5.97 17.90 7.83
N GLU A 34 7.11 18.20 8.45
CA GLU A 34 7.88 19.42 8.16
C GLU A 34 8.44 19.42 6.74
N GLN A 35 8.94 18.28 6.25
CA GLN A 35 9.39 18.14 4.86
C GLN A 35 8.25 18.41 3.86
N ASP A 36 7.08 17.78 4.04
CA ASP A 36 5.91 18.01 3.18
C ASP A 36 5.43 19.47 3.27
N LYS A 37 5.51 20.10 4.44
CA LYS A 37 5.17 21.50 4.64
C LYS A 37 6.08 22.42 3.84
N GLN A 38 7.38 22.18 3.88
CA GLN A 38 8.34 22.96 3.10
C GLN A 38 8.09 22.84 1.58
N LEU A 39 7.79 21.65 1.08
CA LEU A 39 7.45 21.44 -0.32
C LEU A 39 6.17 22.18 -0.73
N LEU A 40 5.11 22.12 0.09
CA LEU A 40 3.88 22.85 -0.20
C LEU A 40 4.07 24.36 -0.19
N LEU A 41 4.87 24.90 0.74
CA LEU A 41 5.17 26.33 0.82
C LEU A 41 6.02 26.81 -0.38
N GLN A 42 6.97 25.99 -0.86
CA GLN A 42 7.74 26.29 -2.07
C GLN A 42 6.82 26.41 -3.30
N ASP A 43 5.77 25.60 -3.36
CA ASP A 43 4.76 25.62 -4.41
C ASP A 43 3.63 26.63 -4.17
N PHE A 44 3.73 27.48 -3.16
CA PHE A 44 2.69 28.44 -2.75
C PHE A 44 1.32 27.79 -2.46
N ARG A 45 1.31 26.56 -1.95
CA ARG A 45 0.10 25.80 -1.66
C ARG A 45 -0.30 25.92 -0.19
N ASP A 46 -1.61 25.77 0.08
CA ASP A 46 -2.16 25.78 1.46
C ASP A 46 -1.68 24.56 2.26
N VAL A 47 -1.25 24.80 3.50
CA VAL A 47 -0.75 23.79 4.44
C VAL A 47 -1.75 23.35 5.49
N SER A 48 -2.93 23.96 5.57
CA SER A 48 -3.92 23.74 6.65
C SER A 48 -4.39 22.29 6.74
N ASN A 49 -4.58 21.63 5.61
CA ASN A 49 -4.92 20.21 5.55
C ASN A 49 -3.77 19.34 6.08
N LEU A 50 -2.53 19.66 5.74
CA LEU A 50 -1.35 18.92 6.19
C LEU A 50 -1.20 19.01 7.71
N GLU A 51 -1.41 20.19 8.31
CA GLU A 51 -1.36 20.37 9.76
C GLU A 51 -2.44 19.54 10.48
N THR A 52 -3.65 19.51 9.92
CA THR A 52 -4.77 18.69 10.43
C THR A 52 -4.45 17.19 10.35
N GLU A 53 -3.87 16.73 9.24
CA GLU A 53 -3.45 15.35 9.04
C GLU A 53 -2.26 14.98 9.91
N GLY A 54 -1.30 15.89 10.08
CA GLY A 54 -0.14 15.73 10.96
C GLY A 54 -0.54 15.51 12.40
N GLU A 55 -1.48 16.32 12.92
CA GLU A 55 -1.96 16.14 14.28
C GLU A 55 -2.74 14.82 14.46
N LEU A 56 -3.54 14.41 13.47
CA LEU A 56 -4.20 13.10 13.51
C LEU A 56 -3.19 11.95 13.49
N GLY A 57 -2.15 12.05 12.64
CA GLY A 57 -1.07 11.08 12.56
C GLY A 57 -0.30 10.95 13.88
N ARG A 58 0.03 12.08 14.51
CA ARG A 58 0.68 12.12 15.83
C ARG A 58 -0.15 11.37 16.89
N ILE A 59 -1.45 11.66 16.95
CA ILE A 59 -2.38 10.99 17.89
C ILE A 59 -2.43 9.47 17.65
N MET A 60 -2.44 9.06 16.38
CA MET A 60 -2.46 7.64 16.01
C MET A 60 -1.16 6.94 16.42
N LEU A 61 0.00 7.55 16.15
CA LEU A 61 1.29 6.95 16.43
C LEU A 61 1.63 6.93 17.93
N GLU A 62 1.32 8.00 18.66
CA GLU A 62 1.46 8.04 20.12
C GLU A 62 0.67 6.92 20.81
N GLY A 63 -0.59 6.76 20.45
CA GLY A 63 -1.38 5.68 21.01
C GLY A 63 -0.97 4.29 20.48
N TYR A 64 -0.36 4.20 19.30
CA TYR A 64 0.20 2.97 18.79
C TYR A 64 1.40 2.51 19.64
N GLU A 65 2.35 3.39 19.97
CA GLU A 65 3.48 3.07 20.87
C GLU A 65 2.98 2.54 22.22
N GLN A 66 2.01 3.20 22.83
CA GLN A 66 1.40 2.75 24.09
C GLN A 66 0.75 1.36 23.96
N TRP A 67 -0.03 1.17 22.88
CA TRP A 67 -0.68 -0.11 22.64
C TRP A 67 0.30 -1.26 22.40
N VAL A 68 1.39 -1.02 21.68
CA VAL A 68 2.46 -2.00 21.44
C VAL A 68 3.13 -2.39 22.75
N GLU A 69 3.46 -1.43 23.62
CA GLU A 69 4.09 -1.65 24.92
C GLU A 69 3.15 -2.41 25.86
N GLU A 70 1.91 -1.95 26.03
CA GLU A 70 0.92 -2.54 26.93
C GLU A 70 0.57 -3.99 26.56
N ASN A 71 0.57 -4.33 25.29
CA ASN A 71 0.20 -5.66 24.78
C ASN A 71 1.39 -6.54 24.41
N GLY A 72 2.62 -6.04 24.55
CA GLY A 72 3.84 -6.81 24.26
C GLY A 72 3.95 -7.23 22.79
N ILE A 73 3.34 -6.50 21.87
CA ILE A 73 3.19 -6.89 20.46
C ILE A 73 4.56 -7.19 19.81
N ASP A 74 5.54 -6.32 20.01
CA ASP A 74 6.86 -6.47 19.41
C ASP A 74 7.78 -7.38 20.21
N ALA A 75 7.45 -7.67 21.47
CA ALA A 75 8.28 -8.51 22.35
C ALA A 75 8.40 -9.95 21.81
N GLU A 76 7.37 -10.46 21.14
CA GLU A 76 7.33 -11.81 20.58
C GLU A 76 7.93 -11.90 19.16
N LEU A 77 8.23 -10.77 18.53
CA LEU A 77 8.68 -10.68 17.15
C LEU A 77 10.15 -10.28 17.07
N GLU A 78 10.83 -10.81 16.08
CA GLU A 78 12.15 -10.40 15.64
C GLU A 78 12.01 -9.84 14.22
N MET A 79 12.44 -8.61 14.01
CA MET A 79 12.45 -8.01 12.68
C MET A 79 13.53 -8.64 11.81
N ILE A 80 13.19 -8.97 10.56
CA ILE A 80 14.12 -9.49 9.55
C ILE A 80 14.50 -8.40 8.58
N SER A 81 13.50 -7.70 8.01
CA SER A 81 13.69 -6.61 7.05
C SER A 81 12.48 -5.67 7.06
N THR A 82 12.68 -4.44 6.58
CA THR A 82 11.62 -3.44 6.31
C THR A 82 11.68 -3.00 4.86
N GLU A 83 10.57 -2.50 4.32
CA GLU A 83 10.44 -1.87 3.02
C GLU A 83 11.06 -2.68 1.85
N GLU A 84 11.03 -4.00 1.97
CA GLU A 84 11.66 -4.91 1.00
C GLU A 84 10.83 -5.03 -0.28
N THR A 85 11.42 -4.67 -1.42
CA THR A 85 10.80 -4.86 -2.74
C THR A 85 11.17 -6.23 -3.31
N ILE A 86 10.15 -7.00 -3.70
CA ILE A 86 10.31 -8.30 -4.37
C ILE A 86 9.73 -8.20 -5.77
N ILE A 87 10.50 -8.60 -6.77
CA ILE A 87 10.09 -8.64 -8.18
C ILE A 87 10.20 -10.06 -8.70
N ALA A 88 9.13 -10.57 -9.28
CA ALA A 88 9.08 -11.91 -9.89
C ALA A 88 8.68 -11.82 -11.37
N PRO A 89 9.53 -12.27 -12.30
CA PRO A 89 9.18 -12.36 -13.70
C PRO A 89 8.15 -13.48 -13.92
N LEU A 90 7.11 -13.19 -14.66
CA LEU A 90 6.05 -14.11 -15.07
C LEU A 90 5.96 -14.15 -16.59
N PHE A 91 5.30 -15.17 -17.15
CA PHE A 91 5.09 -15.31 -18.60
C PHE A 91 6.41 -15.19 -19.40
N ASN A 92 7.43 -15.94 -18.99
CA ASN A 92 8.79 -15.90 -19.58
C ASN A 92 9.47 -14.52 -19.53
N GLY A 93 9.08 -13.67 -18.58
CA GLY A 93 9.64 -12.33 -18.40
C GLY A 93 8.91 -11.21 -19.15
N GLU A 94 7.79 -11.51 -19.81
CA GLU A 94 6.97 -10.48 -20.46
C GLU A 94 6.23 -9.58 -19.46
N VAL A 95 6.01 -10.09 -18.24
CA VAL A 95 5.33 -9.38 -17.15
C VAL A 95 6.13 -9.55 -15.87
N GLU A 96 6.24 -8.49 -15.10
CA GLU A 96 6.80 -8.52 -13.76
C GLU A 96 5.69 -8.31 -12.73
N LEU A 97 5.60 -9.24 -11.78
CA LEU A 97 4.82 -9.05 -10.57
C LEU A 97 5.73 -8.49 -9.49
N GLN A 98 5.37 -7.33 -8.93
CA GLN A 98 6.16 -6.75 -7.86
C GLN A 98 5.32 -6.41 -6.64
N GLY A 99 5.95 -6.41 -5.48
CA GLY A 99 5.35 -6.02 -4.23
C GLY A 99 6.41 -5.46 -3.29
N LYS A 100 6.01 -4.51 -2.46
CA LYS A 100 6.82 -3.92 -1.41
C LYS A 100 6.25 -4.32 -0.07
N LEU A 101 7.06 -4.99 0.72
CA LEU A 101 6.71 -5.48 2.05
C LEU A 101 7.02 -4.40 3.07
N ASP A 102 6.05 -3.99 3.89
CA ASP A 102 6.32 -3.05 4.99
C ASP A 102 7.36 -3.64 5.95
N MET A 103 7.19 -4.91 6.34
CA MET A 103 8.11 -5.57 7.26
C MET A 103 8.03 -7.10 7.13
N ARG A 104 9.17 -7.76 7.28
CA ARG A 104 9.26 -9.21 7.55
C ARG A 104 9.68 -9.43 8.99
N VAL A 105 9.00 -10.34 9.64
CA VAL A 105 9.23 -10.68 11.06
C VAL A 105 9.37 -12.19 11.24
N ARG A 106 10.01 -12.58 12.33
CA ARG A 106 10.10 -13.95 12.80
C ARG A 106 9.56 -14.05 14.23
N ARG A 107 8.68 -15.00 14.49
CA ARG A 107 8.25 -15.29 15.87
C ARG A 107 9.39 -15.92 16.65
N LYS A 108 9.75 -15.35 17.78
CA LYS A 108 10.84 -15.85 18.65
C LYS A 108 10.55 -17.24 19.21
N ALA A 109 9.28 -17.53 19.49
CA ALA A 109 8.86 -18.79 20.14
C ALA A 109 9.05 -20.03 19.24
N ASN A 110 8.87 -19.92 17.92
CA ASN A 110 8.86 -21.08 17.01
C ASN A 110 9.59 -20.86 15.68
N GLY A 111 10.18 -19.69 15.47
CA GLY A 111 10.92 -19.36 14.25
C GLY A 111 10.07 -19.08 13.01
N VAL A 112 8.73 -19.12 13.12
CA VAL A 112 7.81 -18.88 11.99
C VAL A 112 7.98 -17.46 11.46
N ARG A 113 8.18 -17.34 10.15
CA ARG A 113 8.29 -16.06 9.44
C ARG A 113 6.91 -15.59 8.97
N MET A 114 6.66 -14.29 9.07
CA MET A 114 5.42 -13.64 8.67
C MET A 114 5.75 -12.30 8.02
N PHE A 115 4.86 -11.82 7.14
CA PHE A 115 4.81 -10.41 6.79
C PHE A 115 4.10 -9.64 7.91
N ARG A 116 4.51 -8.42 8.18
CA ARG A 116 3.75 -7.49 8.97
C ARG A 116 3.46 -6.27 8.12
N ASP A 117 2.19 -5.98 7.92
CA ASP A 117 1.71 -4.91 7.06
C ASP A 117 0.84 -3.97 7.88
N PHE A 118 1.15 -2.68 7.81
CA PHE A 118 0.44 -1.66 8.56
C PHE A 118 -0.72 -1.09 7.74
N LYS A 119 -1.88 -0.96 8.35
CA LYS A 119 -3.07 -0.41 7.69
C LYS A 119 -3.67 0.73 8.48
N THR A 120 -3.75 1.91 7.86
CA THR A 120 -4.51 3.03 8.42
C THR A 120 -5.98 2.92 7.99
N VAL A 121 -6.89 2.69 8.95
CA VAL A 121 -8.29 2.36 8.71
C VAL A 121 -9.20 3.53 9.06
N GLY A 122 -9.94 4.07 8.08
CA GLY A 122 -10.90 5.16 8.30
C GLY A 122 -12.26 4.66 8.81
N GLY A 123 -12.61 3.41 8.51
CA GLY A 123 -13.86 2.77 8.89
C GLY A 123 -13.79 1.95 10.18
N SER A 124 -14.59 0.88 10.24
CA SER A 124 -14.58 -0.06 11.36
C SER A 124 -13.40 -1.03 11.26
N LEU A 125 -12.66 -1.22 12.36
CA LEU A 125 -11.63 -2.27 12.43
C LEU A 125 -12.24 -3.66 12.27
N SER A 126 -13.43 -3.89 12.83
CA SER A 126 -14.11 -5.19 12.72
C SER A 126 -14.55 -5.52 11.28
N GLU A 127 -14.95 -4.52 10.48
CA GLU A 127 -15.23 -4.74 9.06
C GLU A 127 -13.96 -5.13 8.30
N PHE A 128 -12.86 -4.45 8.57
CA PHE A 128 -11.57 -4.82 7.99
C PHE A 128 -11.20 -6.26 8.40
N SER A 129 -11.30 -6.59 9.68
CA SER A 129 -10.98 -7.93 10.23
C SER A 129 -11.80 -9.02 9.55
N ASN A 130 -13.09 -8.81 9.36
CA ASN A 130 -13.98 -9.77 8.70
C ASN A 130 -13.60 -10.04 7.23
N MET A 131 -13.02 -9.06 6.56
CA MET A 131 -12.62 -9.16 5.15
C MET A 131 -11.13 -9.48 4.96
N ALA A 132 -10.34 -9.47 6.01
CA ALA A 132 -8.89 -9.58 5.93
C ALA A 132 -8.41 -10.88 5.24
N HIS A 133 -9.11 -12.01 5.47
CA HIS A 133 -8.79 -13.30 4.86
C HIS A 133 -9.02 -13.33 3.33
N MET A 134 -9.80 -12.40 2.79
CA MET A 134 -10.03 -12.22 1.35
C MET A 134 -9.06 -11.21 0.72
N ASN A 135 -8.21 -10.57 1.52
CA ASN A 135 -7.24 -9.61 1.03
C ASN A 135 -6.13 -10.32 0.25
N GLU A 136 -6.04 -10.02 -1.03
CA GLU A 136 -5.09 -10.66 -1.94
C GLU A 136 -3.63 -10.24 -1.73
N GLN A 137 -3.37 -9.19 -0.94
CA GLN A 137 -2.02 -8.68 -0.71
C GLN A 137 -1.12 -9.73 -0.04
N VAL A 138 -1.61 -10.40 1.01
CA VAL A 138 -0.85 -11.47 1.69
C VAL A 138 -0.57 -12.61 0.71
N MET A 139 -1.54 -13.02 -0.09
CA MET A 139 -1.35 -14.07 -1.12
C MET A 139 -0.35 -13.63 -2.18
N THR A 140 -0.37 -12.36 -2.60
CA THR A 140 0.60 -11.80 -3.55
C THR A 140 2.00 -11.87 -2.97
N TYR A 141 2.21 -11.47 -1.72
CA TYR A 141 3.51 -11.55 -1.05
C TYR A 141 4.01 -12.98 -0.90
N MET A 142 3.15 -13.91 -0.50
CA MET A 142 3.49 -15.34 -0.44
C MET A 142 3.88 -15.89 -1.82
N LEU A 143 3.18 -15.49 -2.88
CA LEU A 143 3.51 -15.86 -4.25
C LEU A 143 4.88 -15.31 -4.66
N LEU A 144 5.14 -14.03 -4.43
CA LEU A 144 6.43 -13.37 -4.71
C LEU A 144 7.58 -14.07 -3.99
N GLU A 145 7.44 -14.36 -2.70
CA GLU A 145 8.47 -15.09 -1.95
C GLU A 145 8.70 -16.52 -2.50
N SER A 146 7.63 -17.17 -2.97
CA SER A 146 7.76 -18.52 -3.51
C SER A 146 8.65 -18.59 -4.76
N THR A 147 8.84 -17.49 -5.47
CA THR A 147 9.69 -17.38 -6.65
C THR A 147 11.14 -17.00 -6.33
N LYS A 148 11.40 -16.41 -5.16
CA LYS A 148 12.69 -15.79 -4.83
C LYS A 148 13.41 -16.43 -3.65
N ARG A 149 12.70 -17.23 -2.83
CA ARG A 149 13.24 -17.76 -1.57
C ARG A 149 13.09 -19.28 -1.49
N ASP A 150 14.05 -19.91 -0.81
CA ASP A 150 13.93 -21.30 -0.43
C ASP A 150 12.75 -21.48 0.55
N GLU A 151 12.15 -22.67 0.53
CA GLU A 151 10.95 -22.98 1.32
C GLU A 151 11.11 -22.64 2.80
N ALA A 152 12.27 -22.93 3.40
CA ALA A 152 12.59 -22.66 4.77
C ALA A 152 12.67 -21.16 5.13
N GLU A 153 12.79 -20.29 4.13
CA GLU A 153 12.88 -18.84 4.33
C GLU A 153 11.58 -18.10 4.04
N ARG A 154 10.57 -18.78 3.47
CA ARG A 154 9.29 -18.18 3.12
C ARG A 154 8.47 -17.84 4.35
N SER A 155 7.70 -16.77 4.24
CA SER A 155 6.68 -16.44 5.24
C SER A 155 5.46 -17.36 5.10
N GLU A 156 4.92 -17.81 6.24
CA GLU A 156 3.74 -18.67 6.28
C GLU A 156 2.41 -17.91 6.16
N GLY A 157 2.45 -16.58 6.19
CA GLY A 157 1.31 -15.72 6.10
C GLY A 157 1.64 -14.27 6.44
N GLY A 158 0.63 -13.48 6.78
CA GLY A 158 0.74 -12.08 7.10
C GLY A 158 0.08 -11.70 8.43
N ILE A 159 0.54 -10.61 8.98
CA ILE A 159 -0.03 -9.94 10.15
C ILE A 159 -0.43 -8.54 9.71
N PHE A 160 -1.72 -8.24 9.66
CA PHE A 160 -2.18 -6.87 9.52
C PHE A 160 -2.17 -6.18 10.88
N THR A 161 -1.43 -5.08 11.02
CA THR A 161 -1.48 -4.20 12.17
C THR A 161 -2.30 -2.97 11.81
N LEU A 162 -3.46 -2.83 12.43
CA LEU A 162 -4.46 -1.83 12.10
C LEU A 162 -4.34 -0.60 13.00
N LEU A 163 -4.30 0.59 12.41
CA LEU A 163 -4.31 1.86 13.10
C LEU A 163 -5.56 2.66 12.67
N LYS A 164 -6.50 2.90 13.59
CA LYS A 164 -7.76 3.60 13.29
C LYS A 164 -7.54 5.10 13.14
N LYS A 165 -7.90 5.64 11.96
CA LYS A 165 -7.86 7.09 11.67
C LYS A 165 -9.00 7.81 12.37
N VAL A 166 -8.84 8.11 13.66
CA VAL A 166 -9.84 8.83 14.46
C VAL A 166 -9.16 9.66 15.56
N ARG A 167 -9.63 10.88 15.76
CA ARG A 167 -9.21 11.71 16.89
C ARG A 167 -9.72 11.11 18.20
N ARG A 168 -8.95 11.23 19.28
CA ARG A 168 -9.30 10.75 20.61
C ARG A 168 -10.21 11.76 21.31
N THR A 169 -11.46 11.82 20.91
CA THR A 169 -12.51 12.63 21.55
C THR A 169 -13.30 11.79 22.55
N ALA A 170 -14.10 12.41 23.39
CA ALA A 170 -14.98 11.71 24.33
C ALA A 170 -15.99 10.75 23.65
N ALA A 171 -16.32 11.01 22.38
CA ALA A 171 -17.19 10.14 21.58
C ALA A 171 -16.46 8.97 20.91
N ALA A 172 -15.14 9.06 20.76
CA ALA A 172 -14.34 8.01 20.14
C ALA A 172 -14.13 6.87 21.14
N LYS A 173 -14.47 5.65 20.72
CA LYS A 173 -14.36 4.46 21.56
C LYS A 173 -13.36 3.46 21.00
N PRO A 174 -12.59 2.77 21.87
CA PRO A 174 -11.72 1.65 21.46
C PRO A 174 -12.55 0.48 20.90
N PRO A 175 -11.91 -0.47 20.17
CA PRO A 175 -10.47 -0.51 19.92
C PRO A 175 -10.04 0.50 18.86
N PHE A 176 -8.82 1.05 19.03
CA PHE A 176 -8.19 1.95 18.05
C PHE A 176 -7.07 1.26 17.27
N TYR A 177 -6.62 0.12 17.78
CA TYR A 177 -5.59 -0.74 17.20
C TYR A 177 -6.07 -2.18 17.27
N ASP A 178 -5.63 -2.97 16.31
CA ASP A 178 -5.90 -4.40 16.26
C ASP A 178 -4.78 -5.09 15.47
N GLN A 179 -4.63 -6.39 15.68
CA GLN A 179 -3.70 -7.21 14.92
C GLN A 179 -4.39 -8.49 14.47
N ILE A 180 -4.27 -8.79 13.17
CA ILE A 180 -4.96 -9.91 12.55
C ILE A 180 -3.94 -10.75 11.83
N GLU A 181 -3.85 -12.02 12.21
CA GLU A 181 -3.02 -12.99 11.51
C GLU A 181 -3.81 -13.68 10.39
N ILE A 182 -3.22 -13.74 9.22
CA ILE A 182 -3.78 -14.36 8.02
C ILE A 182 -2.82 -15.44 7.53
N ARG A 183 -3.34 -16.66 7.36
CA ARG A 183 -2.61 -17.76 6.73
C ARG A 183 -3.42 -18.34 5.59
N HIS A 184 -2.72 -18.77 4.56
CA HIS A 184 -3.33 -19.41 3.40
C HIS A 184 -2.72 -20.80 3.17
N ASN A 185 -3.57 -21.78 2.88
CA ASN A 185 -3.13 -23.12 2.53
C ASN A 185 -2.83 -23.23 1.03
N ILE A 186 -2.23 -24.35 0.64
CA ILE A 186 -1.82 -24.60 -0.75
C ILE A 186 -2.99 -24.55 -1.75
N PHE A 187 -4.20 -24.92 -1.34
CA PHE A 187 -5.37 -24.90 -2.23
C PHE A 187 -5.80 -23.45 -2.50
N THR A 188 -5.81 -22.60 -1.48
CA THR A 188 -6.07 -21.16 -1.61
C THR A 188 -5.01 -20.50 -2.50
N MET A 189 -3.73 -20.82 -2.30
CA MET A 189 -2.63 -20.26 -3.09
C MET A 189 -2.70 -20.71 -4.56
N ARG A 190 -3.06 -21.97 -4.83
CA ARG A 190 -3.26 -22.45 -6.21
C ARG A 190 -4.44 -21.75 -6.89
N SER A 191 -5.55 -21.58 -6.18
CA SER A 191 -6.70 -20.84 -6.69
C SER A 191 -6.34 -19.38 -6.99
N PHE A 192 -5.58 -18.75 -6.10
CA PHE A 192 -5.09 -17.38 -6.29
C PHE A 192 -4.16 -17.27 -7.51
N TRP A 193 -3.21 -18.19 -7.67
CA TRP A 193 -2.36 -18.24 -8.85
C TRP A 193 -3.16 -18.31 -10.16
N ASN A 194 -4.19 -19.16 -10.20
CA ASN A 194 -5.04 -19.26 -11.39
C ASN A 194 -5.77 -17.95 -11.70
N ARG A 195 -6.24 -17.21 -10.67
CA ARG A 195 -6.85 -15.89 -10.86
C ARG A 195 -5.86 -14.86 -11.38
N ILE A 196 -4.66 -14.79 -10.78
CA ILE A 196 -3.59 -13.88 -11.24
C ILE A 196 -3.21 -14.20 -12.69
N HIS A 197 -3.01 -15.48 -13.00
CA HIS A 197 -2.71 -15.91 -14.37
C HIS A 197 -3.80 -15.47 -15.37
N GLY A 198 -5.07 -15.66 -15.03
CA GLY A 198 -6.19 -15.21 -15.87
C GLY A 198 -6.19 -13.70 -16.06
N THR A 199 -6.02 -12.94 -14.98
CA THR A 199 -5.97 -11.46 -15.03
C THR A 199 -4.81 -10.96 -15.89
N ILE A 200 -3.61 -11.54 -15.75
CA ILE A 200 -2.45 -11.16 -16.57
C ILE A 200 -2.70 -11.49 -18.05
N THR A 201 -3.28 -12.66 -18.34
CA THR A 201 -3.63 -13.06 -19.72
C THR A 201 -4.58 -12.05 -20.36
N ASP A 202 -5.60 -11.59 -19.62
CA ASP A 202 -6.53 -10.55 -20.09
C ASP A 202 -5.83 -9.21 -20.30
N LEU A 203 -4.94 -8.78 -19.42
CA LEU A 203 -4.15 -7.56 -19.57
C LEU A 203 -3.26 -7.62 -20.81
N MET A 204 -2.57 -8.74 -21.03
CA MET A 204 -1.73 -8.94 -22.22
C MET A 204 -2.54 -8.87 -23.50
N ARG A 205 -3.72 -9.49 -23.53
CA ARG A 205 -4.65 -9.42 -24.66
C ARG A 205 -5.11 -7.99 -24.94
N VAL A 206 -5.47 -7.23 -23.90
CA VAL A 206 -5.87 -5.83 -24.03
C VAL A 206 -4.72 -4.99 -24.58
N ARG A 207 -3.51 -5.17 -24.04
CA ARG A 207 -2.32 -4.47 -24.52
C ARG A 207 -2.05 -4.75 -26.00
N GLN A 208 -2.10 -6.01 -26.40
CA GLN A 208 -1.93 -6.39 -27.80
C GLN A 208 -2.96 -5.72 -28.71
N ALA A 209 -4.25 -5.66 -28.30
CA ALA A 209 -5.29 -5.01 -29.08
C ALA A 209 -5.08 -3.49 -29.20
N LEU A 210 -4.51 -2.84 -28.18
CA LEU A 210 -4.14 -1.42 -28.22
C LEU A 210 -2.93 -1.19 -29.14
N ASP A 211 -1.87 -1.98 -28.98
CA ASP A 211 -0.63 -1.86 -29.74
C ASP A 211 -0.84 -2.14 -31.24
N SER A 212 -1.76 -3.01 -31.60
CA SER A 212 -2.13 -3.30 -32.99
C SER A 212 -3.11 -2.29 -33.61
N GLY A 213 -3.69 -1.40 -32.82
CA GLY A 213 -4.72 -0.45 -33.24
C GLY A 213 -6.11 -1.09 -33.46
N GLU A 214 -6.30 -2.35 -33.08
CA GLU A 214 -7.62 -3.03 -33.19
C GLU A 214 -8.65 -2.44 -32.22
N SER A 215 -8.21 -1.83 -31.13
CA SER A 215 -9.07 -1.24 -30.12
C SER A 215 -8.55 0.11 -29.66
N HIS A 216 -9.48 1.05 -29.43
CA HIS A 216 -9.17 2.32 -28.80
C HIS A 216 -9.01 2.11 -27.28
N ALA A 217 -8.11 2.88 -26.64
CA ALA A 217 -7.81 2.77 -25.21
C ALA A 217 -9.08 2.78 -24.33
N PHE A 218 -10.02 3.67 -24.63
CA PHE A 218 -11.28 3.77 -23.90
C PHE A 218 -12.18 2.53 -24.05
N ASN A 219 -12.21 1.94 -25.24
CA ASN A 219 -13.04 0.75 -25.51
C ASN A 219 -12.41 -0.55 -25.00
N ALA A 220 -11.11 -0.57 -24.77
CA ALA A 220 -10.42 -1.77 -24.32
C ALA A 220 -10.80 -2.17 -22.88
N TYR A 221 -11.06 -1.18 -22.00
CA TYR A 221 -11.37 -1.46 -20.59
C TYR A 221 -12.32 -0.43 -19.93
N PRO A 222 -13.43 -0.06 -20.53
CA PRO A 222 -14.33 0.96 -19.98
C PRO A 222 -15.24 0.34 -18.92
N LYS A 223 -14.96 0.56 -17.66
CA LYS A 223 -15.89 0.18 -16.59
C LYS A 223 -16.04 1.30 -15.59
N ALA A 224 -16.97 2.21 -15.85
CA ALA A 224 -17.39 3.20 -14.89
C ALA A 224 -17.93 2.55 -13.60
N SER A 225 -17.50 3.01 -12.46
CA SER A 225 -17.94 2.55 -11.15
C SER A 225 -18.16 3.74 -10.21
N ARG A 226 -18.77 3.49 -9.04
CA ARG A 226 -18.91 4.51 -7.99
C ARG A 226 -17.58 5.04 -7.49
N ASP A 227 -16.52 4.25 -7.62
CA ASP A 227 -15.18 4.59 -7.17
C ASP A 227 -14.48 5.60 -8.07
N CYS A 228 -14.90 5.74 -9.34
CA CYS A 228 -14.29 6.68 -10.29
C CYS A 228 -14.24 8.10 -9.74
N LYS A 229 -15.30 8.56 -9.08
CA LYS A 229 -15.39 9.93 -8.56
C LYS A 229 -14.28 10.29 -7.57
N TRP A 230 -13.74 9.33 -6.83
CA TRP A 230 -12.78 9.60 -5.76
C TRP A 230 -11.46 8.83 -5.88
N LYS A 231 -11.39 7.80 -6.73
CA LYS A 231 -10.16 7.05 -7.00
C LYS A 231 -9.49 7.41 -8.31
N CYS A 232 -10.27 7.83 -9.32
CA CYS A 232 -9.73 8.01 -10.67
C CYS A 232 -9.32 9.47 -10.88
N GLN A 233 -8.04 9.71 -11.12
CA GLN A 233 -7.53 11.05 -11.45
C GLN A 233 -8.09 11.59 -12.78
N PHE A 234 -8.47 10.72 -13.71
CA PHE A 234 -9.03 11.09 -15.02
C PHE A 234 -10.55 11.30 -15.01
N PHE A 235 -11.19 11.27 -13.85
CA PHE A 235 -12.65 11.36 -13.75
C PHE A 235 -13.23 12.58 -14.45
N ALA A 236 -12.55 13.72 -14.35
CA ALA A 236 -13.03 14.99 -14.93
C ALA A 236 -13.05 14.98 -16.47
N ILE A 237 -12.11 14.27 -17.11
CA ILE A 237 -12.00 14.21 -18.56
C ILE A 237 -12.52 12.90 -19.17
N CYS A 238 -12.87 11.93 -18.33
CA CYS A 238 -13.29 10.60 -18.78
C CYS A 238 -14.47 10.65 -19.79
N PRO A 239 -15.52 11.47 -19.62
CA PRO A 239 -16.58 11.58 -20.61
C PRO A 239 -16.13 12.09 -21.98
N MET A 240 -15.04 12.87 -22.04
CA MET A 240 -14.53 13.45 -23.30
C MET A 240 -14.00 12.39 -24.26
N PHE A 241 -13.60 11.20 -23.75
CA PHE A 241 -13.14 10.10 -24.60
C PHE A 241 -14.29 9.42 -25.37
N ASP A 242 -15.53 9.66 -24.94
CA ASP A 242 -16.73 8.96 -25.45
C ASP A 242 -17.68 9.90 -26.21
N ASP A 243 -17.59 11.21 -25.99
CA ASP A 243 -18.50 12.21 -26.56
C ASP A 243 -17.98 12.93 -27.83
N GLY A 244 -16.78 12.56 -28.28
CA GLY A 244 -16.12 13.18 -29.44
C GLY A 244 -15.42 14.51 -29.15
N SER A 245 -15.26 14.89 -27.88
CA SER A 245 -14.47 16.05 -27.46
C SER A 245 -12.97 15.82 -27.67
N ALA A 246 -12.16 16.88 -27.55
CA ALA A 246 -10.71 16.85 -27.68
C ALA A 246 -10.02 16.30 -26.41
N ALA A 247 -10.26 15.02 -26.10
CA ALA A 247 -9.76 14.36 -24.89
C ALA A 247 -8.23 14.34 -24.81
N GLU A 248 -7.54 14.11 -25.95
CA GLU A 248 -6.07 14.07 -25.99
C GLU A 248 -5.46 15.46 -25.70
N GLN A 249 -6.09 16.52 -26.18
CA GLN A 249 -5.67 17.88 -25.85
C GLN A 249 -5.86 18.17 -24.37
N ALA A 250 -7.01 17.79 -23.79
CA ALA A 250 -7.26 17.94 -22.36
C ALA A 250 -6.26 17.14 -21.51
N LEU A 251 -5.88 15.92 -21.94
CA LEU A 251 -4.82 15.15 -21.30
C LEU A 251 -3.49 15.90 -21.28
N SER A 252 -3.04 16.38 -22.43
CA SER A 252 -1.74 17.07 -22.55
C SER A 252 -1.67 18.41 -21.80
N GLU A 253 -2.80 19.10 -21.63
CA GLU A 253 -2.86 20.39 -20.94
C GLU A 253 -3.08 20.25 -19.41
N MET A 254 -3.76 19.21 -18.96
CA MET A 254 -4.20 19.07 -17.57
C MET A 254 -3.41 18.01 -16.76
N TYR A 255 -2.68 17.13 -17.44
CA TYR A 255 -1.99 16.01 -16.80
C TYR A 255 -0.54 15.95 -17.24
N GLU A 256 0.28 15.50 -16.32
CA GLU A 256 1.70 15.23 -16.51
C GLU A 256 1.93 13.73 -16.48
N GLU A 257 2.71 13.21 -17.42
CA GLU A 257 3.07 11.79 -17.41
C GLU A 257 4.07 11.53 -16.29
N THR A 258 3.76 10.56 -15.45
CA THR A 258 4.62 10.16 -14.34
C THR A 258 4.86 8.66 -14.38
N ASP A 259 6.05 8.24 -13.98
CA ASP A 259 6.35 6.82 -13.81
C ASP A 259 5.60 6.27 -12.58
N PRO A 260 4.64 5.35 -12.76
CA PRO A 260 3.92 4.74 -11.64
C PRO A 260 4.81 3.88 -10.74
N TYR A 261 6.02 3.51 -11.20
CA TYR A 261 6.97 2.67 -10.49
C TYR A 261 8.09 3.44 -9.78
N ALA A 262 8.20 4.75 -9.98
CA ALA A 262 9.21 5.60 -9.34
C ALA A 262 9.28 5.41 -7.80
N TYR A 263 8.15 5.09 -7.17
CA TYR A 263 8.08 4.77 -5.75
C TYR A 263 8.92 3.54 -5.36
N TYR A 264 9.06 2.56 -6.25
CA TYR A 264 9.81 1.33 -6.03
C TYR A 264 11.32 1.48 -6.33
N GLU A 265 11.69 2.45 -7.17
CA GLU A 265 13.07 2.67 -7.62
C GLU A 265 13.92 3.47 -6.62
N THR A 266 13.30 4.35 -5.84
CA THR A 266 14.01 5.28 -4.94
C THR A 266 14.78 4.57 -3.81
N GLN A 267 14.54 3.30 -3.55
CA GLN A 267 15.18 2.55 -2.46
C GLN A 267 16.29 1.59 -2.90
N THR A 268 16.42 1.32 -4.19
CA THR A 268 17.52 0.47 -4.71
C THR A 268 18.87 1.21 -4.78
N LYS A 269 18.89 2.53 -4.64
CA LYS A 269 20.11 3.37 -4.73
C LYS A 269 20.78 3.69 -3.40
N GLY A 270 20.28 3.21 -2.28
CA GLY A 270 20.82 3.45 -0.93
C GLY A 270 21.64 2.31 -0.34
N GLY A 271 21.95 1.26 -1.09
CA GLY A 271 22.62 0.04 -0.63
C GLY A 271 23.83 -0.34 -1.49
N GLU A 272 24.80 0.58 -1.69
CA GLU A 272 26.17 0.28 -2.07
C GLU A 272 27.14 0.78 -1.01
#